data_79541a9cdd414f6bed0c3ace6a93fdcf
#
_entry.id   79541a9cdd414f6bed0c3ace6a93fdcf
#
_cell.length_a   1.000
_cell.length_b   1.000
_cell.length_c   1.000
_cell.angle_alpha   90.00
_cell.angle_beta   90.00
_cell.angle_gamma   90.00
#
_symmetry.space_group_name_H-M   'P 1'
#
loop_
_entity.id
_entity.type
_entity.pdbx_description
1 polymer ?
#
loop_
_entity_poly.entity_id
_entity_poly.type
_entity_poly.pdbx_seq_one_letter_code
_entity_poly.pdbx_strand_id
1 'polypeptide(L)'
;ELRITNYELKPLQGYNEVKPMVFAGVFPKEGNEFEELREAIDKLKLNDAALVYEPEHSQALGFGFRCGFLGLLHLEIFQERLSREYNLNLTVTIPSVAYKVYKKNGASEIIRSPQKFPDPSEIDKIEEQWVSLDIIAPKEYLGAILSLVQEKRGVYKNTEYIDASRVILHYEIPLAAILTDFYDKIKSVSSGYASINYEIAGYKPAEAVKMDILVAEEAVEALAMIVYRDEAFKRGKEVVNTLKETLPKQMFAVKLQAAVGGKIVAAERISARRKDVTAKLYGGDVSRKRKLLEKQKKGKKKMEARGKGRVEIPSDTFVKLLKR
;
A
#
# COMPACT_ATOMS: atom_id res chain seq x y z
N GLU A 1 -43.84 7.70 -20.68
CA GLU A 1 -43.85 7.82 -19.20
C GLU A 1 -44.18 6.45 -18.58
N LEU A 2 -43.17 5.73 -18.09
CA LEU A 2 -43.38 4.54 -17.25
C LEU A 2 -43.78 5.03 -15.85
N ARG A 3 -45.04 5.00 -15.51
CA ARG A 3 -45.50 5.13 -14.12
C ARG A 3 -45.15 3.82 -13.40
N ILE A 4 -44.02 3.85 -12.68
CA ILE A 4 -43.69 2.81 -11.71
C ILE A 4 -44.55 3.06 -10.48
N THR A 5 -45.70 2.43 -10.39
CA THR A 5 -46.52 2.37 -9.19
C THR A 5 -45.74 1.55 -8.16
N ASN A 6 -45.48 2.11 -6.98
CA ASN A 6 -44.95 1.61 -5.70
C ASN A 6 -44.79 0.08 -5.52
N TYR A 7 -44.12 -0.61 -6.42
CA TYR A 7 -43.56 -1.93 -6.13
C TYR A 7 -42.18 -1.73 -5.52
N GLU A 8 -42.01 -2.09 -4.26
CA GLU A 8 -40.68 -2.31 -3.70
C GLU A 8 -39.97 -3.35 -4.56
N LEU A 9 -39.11 -2.91 -5.46
CA LEU A 9 -38.27 -3.79 -6.26
C LEU A 9 -37.31 -4.48 -5.28
N LYS A 10 -37.62 -5.72 -4.93
CA LYS A 10 -36.70 -6.57 -4.14
C LYS A 10 -35.69 -7.22 -5.09
N PRO A 11 -34.43 -7.25 -4.73
CA PRO A 11 -33.42 -7.95 -5.52
C PRO A 11 -33.80 -9.46 -5.64
N LEU A 12 -33.37 -10.10 -6.72
CA LEU A 12 -33.56 -11.54 -6.91
C LEU A 12 -32.92 -12.32 -5.75
N GLN A 13 -33.49 -13.47 -5.41
CA GLN A 13 -32.92 -14.36 -4.40
C GLN A 13 -31.48 -14.74 -4.78
N GLY A 14 -30.54 -14.60 -3.82
CA GLY A 14 -29.11 -14.86 -4.05
C GLY A 14 -28.31 -13.65 -4.55
N TYR A 15 -28.94 -12.49 -4.82
CA TYR A 15 -28.21 -11.27 -5.08
C TYR A 15 -27.54 -10.76 -3.79
N ASN A 16 -26.22 -10.67 -3.81
CA ASN A 16 -25.42 -10.05 -2.77
C ASN A 16 -24.72 -8.82 -3.34
N GLU A 17 -24.83 -7.70 -2.64
CA GLU A 17 -24.08 -6.50 -2.98
C GLU A 17 -22.58 -6.75 -2.82
N VAL A 18 -21.82 -6.47 -3.86
CA VAL A 18 -20.37 -6.67 -3.85
C VAL A 18 -19.72 -5.57 -3.02
N LYS A 19 -19.01 -5.95 -1.96
CA LYS A 19 -18.35 -5.00 -1.04
C LYS A 19 -16.87 -4.88 -1.35
N PRO A 20 -16.31 -3.66 -1.39
CA PRO A 20 -14.89 -3.47 -1.58
C PRO A 20 -14.10 -3.98 -0.37
N MET A 21 -12.94 -4.58 -0.64
CA MET A 21 -12.04 -5.16 0.37
C MET A 21 -10.74 -4.38 0.51
N VAL A 22 -10.33 -3.68 -0.55
CA VAL A 22 -9.09 -2.92 -0.65
C VAL A 22 -9.40 -1.45 -0.85
N PHE A 23 -8.69 -0.58 -0.15
CA PHE A 23 -8.88 0.86 -0.24
C PHE A 23 -7.57 1.55 -0.56
N ALA A 24 -7.59 2.44 -1.55
CA ALA A 24 -6.45 3.27 -1.90
C ALA A 24 -6.89 4.72 -2.17
N GLY A 25 -6.03 5.67 -1.84
CA GLY A 25 -6.20 7.07 -2.26
C GLY A 25 -5.74 7.22 -3.70
N VAL A 26 -6.54 7.90 -4.50
CA VAL A 26 -6.27 8.18 -5.92
C VAL A 26 -6.24 9.69 -6.09
N PHE A 27 -5.09 10.22 -6.49
CA PHE A 27 -4.85 11.65 -6.60
C PHE A 27 -4.38 11.98 -8.01
N PRO A 28 -4.85 13.06 -8.62
CA PRO A 28 -4.31 13.53 -9.89
C PRO A 28 -2.88 14.07 -9.66
N LYS A 29 -2.02 13.96 -10.66
CA LYS A 29 -0.67 14.56 -10.57
C LYS A 29 -0.73 16.08 -10.54
N GLU A 30 -1.64 16.66 -11.29
CA GLU A 30 -1.86 18.10 -11.38
C GLU A 30 -3.16 18.47 -10.66
N GLY A 31 -3.11 19.41 -9.73
CA GLY A 31 -4.27 19.77 -8.89
C GLY A 31 -5.48 20.32 -9.66
N ASN A 32 -5.29 20.83 -10.87
CA ASN A 32 -6.33 21.28 -11.77
C ASN A 32 -7.15 20.13 -12.41
N GLU A 33 -6.65 18.89 -12.41
CA GLU A 33 -7.29 17.71 -12.97
C GLU A 33 -8.31 17.06 -11.99
N PHE A 34 -8.56 17.65 -10.80
CA PHE A 34 -9.44 17.04 -9.79
C PHE A 34 -10.88 16.85 -10.29
N GLU A 35 -11.45 17.85 -10.96
CA GLU A 35 -12.83 17.76 -11.49
C GLU A 35 -12.90 16.75 -12.63
N GLU A 36 -11.89 16.70 -13.50
CA GLU A 36 -11.80 15.71 -14.58
C GLU A 36 -11.69 14.29 -14.01
N LEU A 37 -10.91 14.11 -12.95
CA LEU A 37 -10.82 12.84 -12.23
C LEU A 37 -12.18 12.43 -11.65
N ARG A 38 -12.93 13.37 -11.04
CA ARG A 38 -14.25 13.11 -10.50
C ARG A 38 -15.21 12.62 -11.58
N GLU A 39 -15.30 13.34 -12.70
CA GLU A 39 -16.16 12.95 -13.82
C GLU A 39 -15.78 11.58 -14.40
N ALA A 40 -14.49 11.30 -14.51
CA ALA A 40 -14.01 10.02 -15.01
C ALA A 40 -14.40 8.87 -14.06
N ILE A 41 -14.24 9.05 -12.73
CA ILE A 41 -14.66 8.06 -11.74
C ILE A 41 -16.17 7.85 -11.78
N ASP A 42 -16.98 8.92 -11.89
CA ASP A 42 -18.43 8.82 -12.01
C ASP A 42 -18.85 7.98 -13.23
N LYS A 43 -18.20 8.21 -14.37
CA LYS A 43 -18.45 7.43 -15.60
C LYS A 43 -18.06 5.96 -15.44
N LEU A 44 -16.89 5.69 -14.82
CA LEU A 44 -16.46 4.30 -14.57
C LEU A 44 -17.40 3.56 -13.63
N LYS A 45 -17.90 4.23 -12.59
CA LYS A 45 -18.86 3.67 -11.63
C LYS A 45 -20.17 3.20 -12.26
N LEU A 46 -20.60 3.80 -13.36
CA LEU A 46 -21.80 3.34 -14.07
C LEU A 46 -21.68 1.89 -14.57
N ASN A 47 -20.46 1.44 -14.87
CA ASN A 47 -20.17 0.09 -15.36
C ASN A 47 -19.52 -0.80 -14.31
N ASP A 48 -19.27 -0.29 -13.10
CA ASP A 48 -18.58 -0.97 -12.02
C ASP A 48 -19.31 -0.80 -10.69
N ALA A 49 -20.20 -1.74 -10.41
CA ALA A 49 -21.01 -1.72 -9.18
C ALA A 49 -20.18 -1.88 -7.89
N ALA A 50 -18.97 -2.43 -7.99
CA ALA A 50 -18.09 -2.66 -6.85
C ALA A 50 -17.27 -1.42 -6.48
N LEU A 51 -17.12 -0.48 -7.39
CA LEU A 51 -16.37 0.75 -7.17
C LEU A 51 -17.12 1.68 -6.22
N VAL A 52 -16.54 1.93 -5.06
CA VAL A 52 -17.00 2.98 -4.13
C VAL A 52 -15.89 4.01 -4.00
N TYR A 53 -16.28 5.27 -3.85
CA TYR A 53 -15.31 6.33 -3.62
C TYR A 53 -15.90 7.43 -2.72
N GLU A 54 -15.03 8.10 -2.00
CA GLU A 54 -15.30 9.27 -1.17
C GLU A 54 -14.20 10.31 -1.38
N PRO A 55 -14.50 11.61 -1.32
CA PRO A 55 -13.48 12.64 -1.40
C PRO A 55 -12.44 12.48 -0.29
N GLU A 56 -11.17 12.66 -0.63
CA GLU A 56 -10.06 12.63 0.30
C GLU A 56 -9.14 13.84 0.02
N HIS A 57 -8.60 14.41 1.08
CA HIS A 57 -7.61 15.47 0.99
C HIS A 57 -6.32 15.05 1.70
N SER A 58 -5.19 15.18 1.00
CA SER A 58 -3.86 14.99 1.55
C SER A 58 -3.09 16.32 1.51
N GLN A 59 -2.37 16.65 2.58
CA GLN A 59 -1.53 17.86 2.60
C GLN A 59 -0.42 17.82 1.55
N ALA A 60 0.07 16.63 1.21
CA ALA A 60 1.14 16.44 0.24
C ALA A 60 0.65 16.29 -1.21
N LEU A 61 -0.51 15.65 -1.43
CA LEU A 61 -1.03 15.31 -2.76
C LEU A 61 -2.22 16.17 -3.19
N GLY A 62 -2.77 17.01 -2.29
CA GLY A 62 -3.94 17.85 -2.58
C GLY A 62 -5.25 17.07 -2.51
N PHE A 63 -6.21 17.45 -3.36
CA PHE A 63 -7.53 16.83 -3.42
C PHE A 63 -7.52 15.58 -4.31
N GLY A 64 -8.20 14.53 -3.86
CA GLY A 64 -8.34 13.25 -4.54
C GLY A 64 -9.52 12.46 -4.00
N PHE A 65 -9.50 11.15 -4.20
CA PHE A 65 -10.56 10.25 -3.76
C PHE A 65 -9.98 9.03 -3.06
N ARG A 66 -10.61 8.61 -1.97
CA ARG A 66 -10.43 7.30 -1.37
C ARG A 66 -11.35 6.32 -2.08
N CYS A 67 -10.78 5.44 -2.88
CA CYS A 67 -11.51 4.46 -3.66
C CYS A 67 -11.44 3.07 -3.03
N GLY A 68 -12.54 2.33 -3.10
CA GLY A 68 -12.62 0.93 -2.65
C GLY A 68 -12.71 -0.01 -3.85
N PHE A 69 -11.95 -1.11 -3.78
CA PHE A 69 -11.78 -2.10 -4.84
C PHE A 69 -11.97 -3.52 -4.32
N LEU A 70 -12.26 -4.47 -5.21
CA LEU A 70 -12.37 -5.89 -4.86
C LEU A 70 -11.02 -6.53 -4.54
N GLY A 71 -9.93 -5.99 -5.12
CA GLY A 71 -8.58 -6.47 -4.97
C GLY A 71 -7.60 -5.62 -5.76
N LEU A 72 -6.30 -6.02 -5.77
CA LEU A 72 -5.26 -5.26 -6.47
C LEU A 72 -5.45 -5.24 -7.98
N LEU A 73 -5.86 -6.35 -8.59
CA LEU A 73 -6.12 -6.40 -10.04
C LEU A 73 -7.21 -5.41 -10.44
N HIS A 74 -8.27 -5.28 -9.64
CA HIS A 74 -9.32 -4.29 -9.88
C HIS A 74 -8.76 -2.86 -9.81
N LEU A 75 -7.90 -2.56 -8.82
CA LEU A 75 -7.19 -1.29 -8.72
C LEU A 75 -6.30 -1.02 -9.94
N GLU A 76 -5.53 -2.01 -10.41
CA GLU A 76 -4.67 -1.87 -11.59
C GLU A 76 -5.48 -1.59 -12.85
N ILE A 77 -6.58 -2.32 -13.08
CA ILE A 77 -7.49 -2.11 -14.21
C ILE A 77 -8.12 -0.71 -14.15
N PHE A 78 -8.57 -0.28 -12.98
CA PHE A 78 -9.12 1.05 -12.77
C PHE A 78 -8.11 2.15 -13.10
N GLN A 79 -6.87 2.01 -12.62
CA GLN A 79 -5.79 2.96 -12.88
C GLN A 79 -5.44 3.00 -14.37
N GLU A 80 -5.34 1.84 -15.03
CA GLU A 80 -5.06 1.74 -16.46
C GLU A 80 -6.17 2.37 -17.29
N ARG A 81 -7.44 2.15 -16.94
CA ARG A 81 -8.59 2.76 -17.61
C ARG A 81 -8.59 4.27 -17.49
N LEU A 82 -8.34 4.83 -16.30
CA LEU A 82 -8.25 6.27 -16.11
C LEU A 82 -7.12 6.89 -16.93
N SER A 83 -5.97 6.19 -17.01
CA SER A 83 -4.85 6.65 -17.84
C SER A 83 -5.16 6.60 -19.33
N ARG A 84 -5.74 5.49 -19.85
CA ARG A 84 -5.94 5.28 -21.29
C ARG A 84 -7.19 5.93 -21.85
N GLU A 85 -8.31 5.86 -21.11
CA GLU A 85 -9.61 6.36 -21.60
C GLU A 85 -9.77 7.86 -21.33
N TYR A 86 -9.15 8.39 -20.27
CA TYR A 86 -9.31 9.78 -19.81
C TYR A 86 -8.01 10.59 -19.82
N ASN A 87 -6.88 9.96 -20.20
CA ASN A 87 -5.54 10.58 -20.22
C ASN A 87 -5.12 11.21 -18.88
N LEU A 88 -5.59 10.67 -17.76
CA LEU A 88 -5.27 11.14 -16.42
C LEU A 88 -4.03 10.45 -15.87
N ASN A 89 -3.07 11.24 -15.41
CA ASN A 89 -1.89 10.76 -14.71
C ASN A 89 -2.14 10.77 -13.21
N LEU A 90 -2.10 9.58 -12.58
CA LEU A 90 -2.52 9.41 -11.20
C LEU A 90 -1.35 9.03 -10.29
N THR A 91 -1.46 9.46 -9.03
CA THR A 91 -0.71 8.95 -7.91
C THR A 91 -1.65 8.12 -7.04
N VAL A 92 -1.36 6.83 -6.91
CA VAL A 92 -2.13 5.91 -6.07
C VAL A 92 -1.34 5.62 -4.80
N THR A 93 -2.00 5.78 -3.63
CA THR A 93 -1.38 5.47 -2.34
C THR A 93 -1.27 3.95 -2.13
N ILE A 94 -0.47 3.53 -1.17
CA ILE A 94 -0.35 2.12 -0.82
C ILE A 94 -1.73 1.60 -0.38
N PRO A 95 -2.25 0.51 -1.00
CA PRO A 95 -3.54 -0.07 -0.65
C PRO A 95 -3.55 -0.59 0.79
N SER A 96 -4.69 -0.44 1.43
CA SER A 96 -4.94 -0.93 2.79
C SER A 96 -6.27 -1.66 2.88
N VAL A 97 -6.41 -2.53 3.86
CA VAL A 97 -7.70 -3.10 4.27
C VAL A 97 -8.38 -2.19 5.29
N ALA A 98 -9.66 -2.47 5.55
CA ALA A 98 -10.37 -1.80 6.62
C ALA A 98 -10.00 -2.40 7.98
N TYR A 99 -9.68 -1.53 8.95
CA TYR A 99 -9.48 -1.88 10.35
C TYR A 99 -10.61 -1.29 11.20
N LYS A 100 -11.08 -2.04 12.18
CA LYS A 100 -12.02 -1.53 13.18
C LYS A 100 -11.25 -1.16 14.43
N VAL A 101 -11.23 0.13 14.74
CA VAL A 101 -10.48 0.66 15.88
C VAL A 101 -11.47 1.07 16.97
N TYR A 102 -11.23 0.58 18.18
CA TYR A 102 -11.94 0.96 19.38
C TYR A 102 -11.09 1.94 20.17
N LYS A 103 -11.65 3.10 20.46
CA LYS A 103 -10.99 4.16 21.23
C LYS A 103 -11.30 4.00 22.73
N LYS A 104 -10.40 4.44 23.58
CA LYS A 104 -10.57 4.42 25.05
C LYS A 104 -11.80 5.17 25.55
N ASN A 105 -12.32 6.10 24.75
CA ASN A 105 -13.58 6.82 25.06
C ASN A 105 -14.85 6.01 24.74
N GLY A 106 -14.72 4.73 24.34
CA GLY A 106 -15.83 3.84 23.98
C GLY A 106 -16.32 3.96 22.52
N ALA A 107 -15.83 4.91 21.74
CA ALA A 107 -16.18 5.02 20.34
C ALA A 107 -15.48 3.94 19.49
N SER A 108 -16.15 3.44 18.45
CA SER A 108 -15.55 2.55 17.46
C SER A 108 -15.68 3.15 16.06
N GLU A 109 -14.63 2.97 15.26
CA GLU A 109 -14.52 3.58 13.93
C GLU A 109 -13.90 2.58 12.96
N ILE A 110 -14.40 2.56 11.71
CA ILE A 110 -13.79 1.77 10.64
C ILE A 110 -12.78 2.65 9.88
N ILE A 111 -11.52 2.33 10.02
CA ILE A 111 -10.42 3.05 9.40
C ILE A 111 -10.05 2.37 8.08
N ARG A 112 -10.16 3.09 6.96
CA ARG A 112 -9.80 2.66 5.61
C ARG A 112 -8.57 3.37 5.06
N SER A 113 -8.08 4.39 5.78
CA SER A 113 -6.91 5.19 5.42
C SER A 113 -5.91 5.23 6.56
N PRO A 114 -4.60 4.98 6.32
CA PRO A 114 -3.57 5.16 7.34
C PRO A 114 -3.52 6.58 7.91
N GLN A 115 -3.95 7.59 7.15
CA GLN A 115 -3.99 8.99 7.60
C GLN A 115 -5.01 9.22 8.72
N LYS A 116 -6.15 8.49 8.66
CA LYS A 116 -7.21 8.56 9.68
C LYS A 116 -6.93 7.67 10.90
N PHE A 117 -5.77 7.00 10.95
CA PHE A 117 -5.43 6.11 12.07
C PHE A 117 -5.18 6.93 13.33
N PRO A 118 -5.90 6.67 14.45
CA PRO A 118 -5.78 7.44 15.68
C PRO A 118 -4.38 7.32 16.31
N ASP A 119 -4.06 8.27 17.20
CA ASP A 119 -2.84 8.17 17.99
C ASP A 119 -2.85 6.89 18.85
N PRO A 120 -1.73 6.17 18.96
CA PRO A 120 -1.65 4.95 19.77
C PRO A 120 -2.11 5.11 21.23
N SER A 121 -2.02 6.31 21.80
CA SER A 121 -2.49 6.63 23.16
C SER A 121 -4.01 6.58 23.30
N GLU A 122 -4.75 6.83 22.23
CA GLU A 122 -6.22 6.85 22.19
C GLU A 122 -6.83 5.47 21.91
N ILE A 123 -6.03 4.52 21.41
CA ILE A 123 -6.49 3.21 20.99
C ILE A 123 -6.58 2.28 22.20
N ASP A 124 -7.74 1.61 22.33
CA ASP A 124 -7.96 0.51 23.26
C ASP A 124 -7.72 -0.84 22.58
N LYS A 125 -8.38 -1.07 21.44
CA LYS A 125 -8.31 -2.33 20.68
C LYS A 125 -8.40 -2.07 19.18
N ILE A 126 -7.71 -2.90 18.40
CA ILE A 126 -7.80 -2.93 16.95
C ILE A 126 -8.29 -4.31 16.53
N GLU A 127 -9.19 -4.35 15.57
CA GLU A 127 -9.62 -5.56 14.87
C GLU A 127 -9.39 -5.42 13.37
N GLU A 128 -8.95 -6.50 12.75
CA GLU A 128 -8.78 -6.61 11.31
C GLU A 128 -9.77 -7.59 10.71
N GLN A 129 -10.03 -7.44 9.43
CA GLN A 129 -10.94 -8.32 8.69
C GLN A 129 -10.25 -9.66 8.37
N TRP A 130 -10.93 -10.75 8.69
CA TRP A 130 -10.51 -12.12 8.41
C TRP A 130 -11.40 -12.75 7.34
N VAL A 131 -10.86 -13.71 6.64
CA VAL A 131 -11.55 -14.50 5.63
C VAL A 131 -11.42 -15.99 5.93
N SER A 132 -12.48 -16.73 5.60
CA SER A 132 -12.42 -18.17 5.43
C SER A 132 -11.82 -18.45 4.05
N LEU A 133 -10.76 -19.22 3.99
CA LEU A 133 -9.99 -19.50 2.79
C LEU A 133 -10.00 -21.00 2.50
N ASP A 134 -10.50 -21.37 1.33
CA ASP A 134 -10.46 -22.72 0.80
C ASP A 134 -9.40 -22.82 -0.28
N ILE A 135 -8.47 -23.77 -0.12
CA ILE A 135 -7.41 -24.03 -1.09
C ILE A 135 -7.58 -25.43 -1.63
N ILE A 136 -7.86 -25.52 -2.93
CA ILE A 136 -7.95 -26.81 -3.65
C ILE A 136 -6.61 -27.07 -4.32
N ALA A 137 -5.96 -28.19 -3.99
CA ALA A 137 -4.66 -28.53 -4.55
C ALA A 137 -4.40 -30.05 -4.59
N PRO A 138 -3.47 -30.53 -5.45
CA PRO A 138 -2.96 -31.87 -5.37
C PRO A 138 -2.19 -32.11 -4.07
N LYS A 139 -2.26 -33.35 -3.53
CA LYS A 139 -1.64 -33.73 -2.25
C LYS A 139 -0.13 -33.50 -2.19
N GLU A 140 0.55 -33.62 -3.32
CA GLU A 140 2.01 -33.45 -3.41
C GLU A 140 2.48 -32.03 -2.99
N TYR A 141 1.62 -31.02 -3.14
CA TYR A 141 1.93 -29.63 -2.78
C TYR A 141 1.49 -29.24 -1.36
N LEU A 142 0.87 -30.16 -0.62
CA LEU A 142 0.29 -29.92 0.71
C LEU A 142 1.31 -29.24 1.65
N GLY A 143 2.51 -29.80 1.77
CA GLY A 143 3.54 -29.29 2.68
C GLY A 143 3.98 -27.83 2.36
N ALA A 144 4.16 -27.53 1.07
CA ALA A 144 4.54 -26.19 0.64
C ALA A 144 3.42 -25.16 0.89
N ILE A 145 2.16 -25.56 0.64
CA ILE A 145 0.99 -24.72 0.89
C ILE A 145 0.80 -24.47 2.40
N LEU A 146 0.91 -25.52 3.23
CA LEU A 146 0.83 -25.39 4.70
C LEU A 146 1.86 -24.37 5.22
N SER A 147 3.13 -24.48 4.78
CA SER A 147 4.21 -23.55 5.18
C SER A 147 3.90 -22.12 4.74
N LEU A 148 3.44 -21.91 3.52
CA LEU A 148 3.11 -20.59 2.99
C LEU A 148 1.96 -19.94 3.78
N VAL A 149 0.89 -20.68 4.06
CA VAL A 149 -0.27 -20.14 4.78
C VAL A 149 0.08 -19.85 6.23
N GLN A 150 0.93 -20.67 6.86
CA GLN A 150 1.42 -20.42 8.21
C GLN A 150 2.29 -19.14 8.28
N GLU A 151 3.18 -18.93 7.30
CA GLU A 151 3.96 -17.68 7.20
C GLU A 151 3.06 -16.44 7.11
N LYS A 152 1.91 -16.59 6.48
CA LYS A 152 0.89 -15.55 6.30
C LYS A 152 -0.14 -15.46 7.44
N ARG A 153 0.15 -16.04 8.61
CA ARG A 153 -0.70 -16.04 9.82
C ARG A 153 -2.04 -16.80 9.63
N GLY A 154 -2.14 -17.67 8.65
CA GLY A 154 -3.32 -18.49 8.47
C GLY A 154 -3.49 -19.53 9.58
N VAL A 155 -4.71 -19.66 10.08
CA VAL A 155 -5.10 -20.63 11.09
C VAL A 155 -5.75 -21.81 10.38
N TYR A 156 -5.11 -22.97 10.46
CA TYR A 156 -5.63 -24.21 9.90
C TYR A 156 -6.92 -24.63 10.60
N LYS A 157 -7.91 -25.08 9.85
CA LYS A 157 -9.19 -25.59 10.35
C LYS A 157 -9.35 -27.09 10.09
N ASN A 158 -9.33 -27.44 8.82
CA ASN A 158 -9.69 -28.78 8.37
C ASN A 158 -9.07 -29.10 7.01
N THR A 159 -8.93 -30.38 6.69
CA THR A 159 -8.61 -30.89 5.35
C THR A 159 -9.68 -31.86 4.90
N GLU A 160 -10.27 -31.62 3.75
CA GLU A 160 -11.21 -32.48 3.10
C GLU A 160 -10.55 -33.15 1.87
N TYR A 161 -10.76 -34.45 1.71
CA TYR A 161 -10.26 -35.21 0.57
C TYR A 161 -11.33 -35.31 -0.51
N ILE A 162 -11.13 -34.68 -1.66
CA ILE A 162 -12.05 -34.77 -2.80
C ILE A 162 -11.92 -36.14 -3.45
N ASP A 163 -10.67 -36.57 -3.67
CA ASP A 163 -10.35 -37.87 -4.28
C ASP A 163 -8.97 -38.37 -3.81
N ALA A 164 -8.45 -39.42 -4.46
CA ALA A 164 -7.15 -39.98 -4.12
C ALA A 164 -5.97 -39.00 -4.30
N SER A 165 -6.12 -37.99 -5.15
CA SER A 165 -5.06 -37.07 -5.55
C SER A 165 -5.24 -35.62 -5.09
N ARG A 166 -6.47 -35.18 -4.78
CA ARG A 166 -6.80 -33.79 -4.50
C ARG A 166 -7.43 -33.58 -3.13
N VAL A 167 -7.10 -32.44 -2.52
CA VAL A 167 -7.61 -32.03 -1.20
C VAL A 167 -8.14 -30.60 -1.23
N ILE A 168 -9.05 -30.31 -0.32
CA ILE A 168 -9.44 -28.95 0.07
C ILE A 168 -8.85 -28.68 1.44
N LEU A 169 -8.12 -27.59 1.55
CA LEU A 169 -7.58 -27.09 2.81
C LEU A 169 -8.40 -25.89 3.27
N HIS A 170 -9.00 -25.99 4.45
CA HIS A 170 -9.80 -24.94 5.05
C HIS A 170 -8.96 -24.16 6.07
N TYR A 171 -8.90 -22.84 5.89
CA TYR A 171 -8.19 -21.92 6.76
C TYR A 171 -9.05 -20.71 7.12
N GLU A 172 -8.67 -20.05 8.19
CA GLU A 172 -8.99 -18.65 8.40
C GLU A 172 -7.69 -17.83 8.35
N ILE A 173 -7.70 -16.72 7.62
CA ILE A 173 -6.51 -15.89 7.38
C ILE A 173 -6.88 -14.41 7.39
N PRO A 174 -5.98 -13.51 7.85
CA PRO A 174 -6.20 -12.07 7.71
C PRO A 174 -6.35 -11.68 6.25
N LEU A 175 -7.35 -10.85 5.92
CA LEU A 175 -7.56 -10.36 4.56
C LEU A 175 -6.32 -9.64 4.01
N ALA A 176 -5.64 -8.85 4.86
CA ALA A 176 -4.41 -8.15 4.48
C ALA A 176 -3.30 -9.09 3.97
N ALA A 177 -3.24 -10.31 4.49
CA ALA A 177 -2.20 -11.28 4.14
C ALA A 177 -2.37 -11.88 2.74
N ILE A 178 -3.60 -11.91 2.21
CA ILE A 178 -3.89 -12.49 0.89
C ILE A 178 -3.90 -11.47 -0.25
N LEU A 179 -3.93 -10.17 0.07
CA LEU A 179 -4.11 -9.11 -0.93
C LEU A 179 -2.87 -8.83 -1.78
N THR A 180 -1.68 -9.09 -1.28
CA THR A 180 -0.45 -8.73 -1.99
C THR A 180 0.01 -9.85 -2.94
N ASP A 181 0.89 -10.68 -2.47
CA ASP A 181 1.63 -11.68 -3.26
C ASP A 181 1.13 -13.13 -3.04
N PHE A 182 0.07 -13.30 -2.26
CA PHE A 182 -0.37 -14.62 -1.83
C PHE A 182 -0.85 -15.51 -2.99
N TYR A 183 -1.64 -14.93 -3.91
CA TYR A 183 -2.13 -15.65 -5.08
C TYR A 183 -0.98 -16.16 -5.97
N ASP A 184 -0.02 -15.30 -6.24
CA ASP A 184 1.14 -15.64 -7.06
C ASP A 184 2.03 -16.68 -6.37
N LYS A 185 2.22 -16.54 -5.06
CA LYS A 185 2.97 -17.51 -4.26
C LYS A 185 2.30 -18.87 -4.22
N ILE A 186 0.96 -18.91 -4.03
CA ILE A 186 0.26 -20.19 -3.99
C ILE A 186 0.33 -20.90 -5.33
N LYS A 187 0.20 -20.16 -6.44
CA LYS A 187 0.41 -20.68 -7.80
C LYS A 187 1.83 -21.20 -7.99
N SER A 188 2.82 -20.45 -7.54
CA SER A 188 4.24 -20.81 -7.65
C SER A 188 4.56 -22.08 -6.88
N VAL A 189 4.15 -22.21 -5.61
CA VAL A 189 4.46 -23.39 -4.78
C VAL A 189 3.67 -24.64 -5.17
N SER A 190 2.61 -24.48 -5.98
CA SER A 190 1.78 -25.57 -6.48
C SER A 190 1.92 -25.84 -7.97
N SER A 191 2.97 -25.30 -8.61
CA SER A 191 3.16 -25.41 -10.07
C SER A 191 1.93 -25.01 -10.90
N GLY A 192 1.16 -24.03 -10.39
CA GLY A 192 -0.06 -23.52 -11.02
C GLY A 192 -1.34 -24.31 -10.72
N TYR A 193 -1.27 -25.45 -10.05
CA TYR A 193 -2.44 -26.31 -9.84
C TYR A 193 -3.39 -25.84 -8.75
N ALA A 194 -2.91 -25.18 -7.70
CA ALA A 194 -3.79 -24.74 -6.62
C ALA A 194 -4.76 -23.65 -7.07
N SER A 195 -5.99 -23.74 -6.60
CA SER A 195 -6.99 -22.67 -6.69
C SER A 195 -7.43 -22.25 -5.30
N ILE A 196 -7.84 -21.01 -5.16
CA ILE A 196 -8.32 -20.45 -3.91
C ILE A 196 -9.70 -19.86 -4.07
N ASN A 197 -10.52 -20.03 -3.04
CA ASN A 197 -11.76 -19.31 -2.83
C ASN A 197 -11.75 -18.75 -1.41
N TYR A 198 -12.32 -17.56 -1.19
CA TYR A 198 -12.41 -16.99 0.14
C TYR A 198 -13.69 -16.19 0.35
N GLU A 199 -14.15 -16.19 1.59
CA GLU A 199 -15.33 -15.46 2.03
C GLU A 199 -15.02 -14.70 3.32
N ILE A 200 -15.71 -13.56 3.54
CA ILE A 200 -15.51 -12.75 4.74
C ILE A 200 -15.97 -13.52 5.97
N ALA A 201 -15.06 -13.73 6.93
CA ALA A 201 -15.31 -14.44 8.19
C ALA A 201 -15.53 -13.53 9.40
N GLY A 202 -15.47 -12.19 9.21
CA GLY A 202 -15.66 -11.21 10.26
C GLY A 202 -14.39 -10.50 10.69
N TYR A 203 -14.39 -9.95 11.92
CA TYR A 203 -13.27 -9.20 12.48
C TYR A 203 -12.63 -9.96 13.65
N LYS A 204 -11.31 -9.93 13.75
CA LYS A 204 -10.54 -10.49 14.87
C LYS A 204 -9.51 -9.49 15.38
N PRO A 205 -9.10 -9.57 16.67
CA PRO A 205 -8.08 -8.71 17.24
C PRO A 205 -6.77 -8.78 16.48
N ALA A 206 -6.14 -7.61 16.27
CA ALA A 206 -4.86 -7.46 15.60
C ALA A 206 -3.93 -6.49 16.32
N GLU A 207 -2.64 -6.79 16.36
CA GLU A 207 -1.61 -5.87 16.84
C GLU A 207 -1.06 -5.03 15.69
N ALA A 208 -1.92 -4.17 15.14
CA ALA A 208 -1.56 -3.30 14.04
C ALA A 208 -1.08 -1.93 14.53
N VAL A 209 -0.15 -1.34 13.79
CA VAL A 209 0.40 0.00 14.06
C VAL A 209 0.51 0.78 12.76
N LYS A 210 0.36 2.10 12.86
CA LYS A 210 0.66 2.98 11.75
C LYS A 210 2.18 3.13 11.60
N MET A 211 2.68 2.94 10.40
CA MET A 211 4.06 3.18 10.01
C MET A 211 4.12 4.36 9.05
N ASP A 212 4.81 5.42 9.45
CA ASP A 212 5.07 6.59 8.64
C ASP A 212 6.41 6.46 7.91
N ILE A 213 6.45 6.85 6.65
CA ILE A 213 7.67 6.88 5.85
C ILE A 213 8.11 8.32 5.70
N LEU A 214 9.35 8.59 6.11
CA LEU A 214 9.95 9.94 6.03
C LEU A 214 11.01 9.97 4.92
N VAL A 215 10.90 10.96 4.07
CA VAL A 215 11.88 11.28 3.02
C VAL A 215 12.43 12.66 3.29
N ALA A 216 13.74 12.78 3.44
CA ALA A 216 14.42 14.01 3.85
C ALA A 216 13.87 14.60 5.18
N GLU A 217 13.53 13.74 6.13
CA GLU A 217 12.97 14.06 7.47
C GLU A 217 11.52 14.56 7.47
N GLU A 218 10.83 14.57 6.32
CA GLU A 218 9.40 14.88 6.24
C GLU A 218 8.58 13.62 5.95
N ALA A 219 7.43 13.49 6.63
CA ALA A 219 6.53 12.37 6.44
C ALA A 219 5.82 12.46 5.08
N VAL A 220 5.84 11.36 4.34
CA VAL A 220 5.15 11.23 3.05
C VAL A 220 3.86 10.47 3.29
N GLU A 221 2.75 11.19 3.40
CA GLU A 221 1.43 10.62 3.71
C GLU A 221 1.01 9.49 2.75
N ALA A 222 1.32 9.64 1.46
CA ALA A 222 0.99 8.63 0.45
C ALA A 222 1.71 7.28 0.65
N LEU A 223 2.80 7.26 1.41
CA LEU A 223 3.58 6.07 1.73
C LEU A 223 3.27 5.52 3.13
N ALA A 224 2.43 6.20 3.91
CA ALA A 224 2.01 5.69 5.21
C ALA A 224 1.21 4.39 5.05
N MET A 225 1.44 3.44 5.94
CA MET A 225 0.78 2.13 5.91
C MET A 225 0.46 1.64 7.32
N ILE A 226 -0.50 0.72 7.38
CA ILE A 226 -0.81 -0.01 8.61
C ILE A 226 -0.15 -1.38 8.50
N VAL A 227 0.67 -1.74 9.49
CA VAL A 227 1.44 -2.99 9.51
C VAL A 227 1.33 -3.66 10.88
N TYR A 228 1.61 -4.95 10.95
CA TYR A 228 1.74 -5.61 12.24
C TYR A 228 2.97 -5.11 12.98
N ARG A 229 2.84 -4.97 14.30
CA ARG A 229 3.91 -4.43 15.16
C ARG A 229 5.21 -5.23 15.06
N ASP A 230 5.12 -6.55 15.03
CA ASP A 230 6.25 -7.47 14.93
C ASP A 230 6.91 -7.46 13.53
N GLU A 231 6.17 -7.13 12.49
CA GLU A 231 6.67 -7.03 11.11
C GLU A 231 7.14 -5.62 10.72
N ALA A 232 6.89 -4.61 11.57
CA ALA A 232 7.16 -3.21 11.25
C ALA A 232 8.62 -2.95 10.84
N PHE A 233 9.59 -3.62 11.49
CA PHE A 233 11.01 -3.51 11.12
C PHE A 233 11.28 -4.09 9.72
N LYS A 234 10.77 -5.30 9.43
CA LYS A 234 10.97 -5.98 8.15
C LYS A 234 10.36 -5.17 7.01
N ARG A 235 9.09 -4.78 7.15
CA ARG A 235 8.37 -3.98 6.17
C ARG A 235 8.98 -2.60 5.99
N GLY A 236 9.35 -1.93 7.09
CA GLY A 236 10.03 -0.63 7.03
C GLY A 236 11.34 -0.70 6.26
N LYS A 237 12.14 -1.75 6.48
CA LYS A 237 13.41 -1.97 5.75
C LYS A 237 13.17 -2.24 4.26
N GLU A 238 12.17 -3.04 3.90
CA GLU A 238 11.78 -3.30 2.51
C GLU A 238 11.40 -2.02 1.78
N VAL A 239 10.53 -1.20 2.37
CA VAL A 239 10.08 0.08 1.79
C VAL A 239 11.24 1.05 1.62
N VAL A 240 12.05 1.23 2.66
CA VAL A 240 13.20 2.16 2.63
C VAL A 240 14.24 1.72 1.60
N ASN A 241 14.49 0.41 1.43
CA ASN A 241 15.38 -0.11 0.39
C ASN A 241 14.80 0.13 -1.02
N THR A 242 13.51 -0.12 -1.23
CA THR A 242 12.85 0.15 -2.51
C THR A 242 12.93 1.64 -2.88
N LEU A 243 12.69 2.53 -1.91
CA LEU A 243 12.87 3.97 -2.10
C LEU A 243 14.30 4.34 -2.46
N LYS A 244 15.29 3.72 -1.82
CA LYS A 244 16.72 3.94 -2.13
C LYS A 244 17.10 3.53 -3.54
N GLU A 245 16.49 2.46 -4.07
CA GLU A 245 16.72 1.95 -5.42
C GLU A 245 16.01 2.80 -6.49
N THR A 246 14.84 3.36 -6.16
CA THR A 246 13.95 4.03 -7.12
C THR A 246 14.12 5.53 -7.18
N LEU A 247 14.43 6.17 -6.04
CA LEU A 247 14.58 7.62 -6.00
C LEU A 247 15.88 8.09 -6.66
N PRO A 248 15.82 9.12 -7.51
CA PRO A 248 17.01 9.67 -8.14
C PRO A 248 17.89 10.38 -7.10
N LYS A 249 19.22 10.26 -7.29
CA LYS A 249 20.18 10.97 -6.45
C LYS A 249 20.02 12.48 -6.57
N GLN A 250 19.77 13.15 -5.45
CA GLN A 250 19.66 14.60 -5.35
C GLN A 250 21.03 15.29 -5.17
N MET A 251 21.06 16.62 -5.22
CA MET A 251 22.29 17.40 -4.98
C MET A 251 22.71 17.39 -3.49
N PHE A 252 21.85 16.91 -2.61
CA PHE A 252 22.08 16.70 -1.17
C PHE A 252 21.82 15.23 -0.81
N ALA A 253 22.24 14.83 0.37
CA ALA A 253 21.99 13.48 0.85
C ALA A 253 20.55 13.36 1.38
N VAL A 254 19.79 12.39 0.90
CA VAL A 254 18.41 12.15 1.32
C VAL A 254 18.41 11.03 2.37
N LYS A 255 17.86 11.32 3.54
CA LYS A 255 17.57 10.29 4.56
C LYS A 255 16.21 9.70 4.25
N LEU A 256 16.13 8.38 4.29
CA LEU A 256 14.91 7.60 4.13
C LEU A 256 14.69 6.86 5.44
N GLN A 257 13.52 7.01 6.04
CA GLN A 257 13.25 6.46 7.36
C GLN A 257 11.83 5.89 7.41
N ALA A 258 11.66 4.77 8.11
CA ALA A 258 10.37 4.26 8.51
C ALA A 258 10.25 4.44 10.02
N ALA A 259 9.12 4.98 10.48
CA ALA A 259 8.88 5.29 11.88
C ALA A 259 7.53 4.73 12.34
N VAL A 260 7.47 4.23 13.58
CA VAL A 260 6.24 3.78 14.25
C VAL A 260 6.12 4.54 15.57
N GLY A 261 5.03 5.28 15.75
CA GLY A 261 4.82 6.10 16.95
C GLY A 261 5.97 7.07 17.23
N GLY A 262 6.54 7.66 16.17
CA GLY A 262 7.68 8.59 16.26
C GLY A 262 9.05 7.93 16.42
N LYS A 263 9.13 6.62 16.64
CA LYS A 263 10.41 5.88 16.73
C LYS A 263 10.82 5.35 15.36
N ILE A 264 12.05 5.65 14.94
CA ILE A 264 12.62 5.14 13.69
C ILE A 264 12.88 3.64 13.86
N VAL A 265 12.25 2.82 13.02
CA VAL A 265 12.40 1.35 12.98
C VAL A 265 13.36 0.91 11.88
N ALA A 266 13.44 1.64 10.75
CA ALA A 266 14.39 1.38 9.68
C ALA A 266 14.86 2.69 9.07
N ALA A 267 16.11 2.74 8.62
CA ALA A 267 16.68 3.93 7.99
C ALA A 267 17.70 3.55 6.92
N GLU A 268 17.67 4.32 5.82
CA GLU A 268 18.66 4.25 4.75
C GLU A 268 19.03 5.67 4.29
N ARG A 269 20.06 5.77 3.47
CA ARG A 269 20.53 7.06 2.97
C ARG A 269 20.90 6.97 1.50
N ILE A 270 20.39 7.92 0.71
CA ILE A 270 20.82 8.14 -0.67
C ILE A 270 21.94 9.19 -0.62
N SER A 271 23.12 8.85 -1.13
CA SER A 271 24.24 9.78 -1.18
C SER A 271 23.97 10.90 -2.19
N ALA A 272 24.42 12.13 -1.87
CA ALA A 272 24.32 13.26 -2.79
C ALA A 272 25.07 12.97 -4.11
N ARG A 273 24.51 13.46 -5.22
CA ARG A 273 25.21 13.48 -6.50
C ARG A 273 26.52 14.26 -6.37
N ARG A 274 27.62 13.64 -6.75
CA ARG A 274 28.95 14.28 -6.72
C ARG A 274 29.33 14.73 -8.10
N LYS A 275 29.74 16.01 -8.22
CA LYS A 275 30.52 16.49 -9.34
C LYS A 275 32.00 16.36 -8.93
N ASP A 276 32.83 15.75 -9.76
CA ASP A 276 34.26 15.76 -9.50
C ASP A 276 34.82 17.15 -9.77
N VAL A 277 35.00 17.92 -8.69
CA VAL A 277 35.51 19.30 -8.76
C VAL A 277 37.02 19.33 -8.88
N THR A 278 37.69 18.17 -8.77
CA THR A 278 39.16 18.04 -8.81
C THR A 278 39.64 17.43 -10.11
N ALA A 279 38.77 16.90 -10.97
CA ALA A 279 39.13 16.23 -12.24
C ALA A 279 40.03 17.07 -13.16
N LYS A 280 39.85 18.39 -13.17
CA LYS A 280 40.64 19.31 -14.02
C LYS A 280 41.94 19.79 -13.36
N LEU A 281 42.25 19.37 -12.14
CA LEU A 281 43.48 19.72 -11.42
C LEU A 281 44.54 18.65 -11.65
N TYR A 282 45.24 18.78 -12.76
CA TYR A 282 46.41 17.96 -13.05
C TYR A 282 47.60 18.57 -12.29
N GLY A 283 48.26 17.78 -11.40
CA GLY A 283 49.41 18.23 -10.60
C GLY A 283 49.09 18.45 -9.13
N GLY A 284 50.13 18.48 -8.33
CA GLY A 284 50.18 18.25 -6.90
C GLY A 284 49.69 19.30 -5.93
N ASP A 285 48.88 20.31 -6.30
CA ASP A 285 48.39 21.29 -5.32
C ASP A 285 47.29 20.72 -4.42
N VAL A 286 47.74 20.02 -3.36
CA VAL A 286 46.88 19.41 -2.34
C VAL A 286 46.02 20.47 -1.63
N SER A 287 46.58 21.69 -1.41
CA SER A 287 45.89 22.78 -0.72
C SER A 287 44.67 23.26 -1.52
N ARG A 288 44.83 23.42 -2.84
CA ARG A 288 43.74 23.82 -3.75
C ARG A 288 42.67 22.76 -3.85
N LYS A 289 43.05 21.48 -3.98
CA LYS A 289 42.09 20.33 -3.99
C LYS A 289 41.28 20.33 -2.69
N ARG A 290 41.91 20.50 -1.53
CA ARG A 290 41.26 20.53 -0.22
C ARG A 290 40.27 21.69 -0.11
N LYS A 291 40.63 22.90 -0.50
CA LYS A 291 39.77 24.08 -0.51
C LYS A 291 38.53 23.89 -1.38
N LEU A 292 38.67 23.29 -2.57
CA LEU A 292 37.55 22.98 -3.47
C LEU A 292 36.60 21.95 -2.88
N LEU A 293 37.12 20.88 -2.28
CA LEU A 293 36.31 19.85 -1.59
C LEU A 293 35.56 20.43 -0.37
N GLU A 294 36.23 21.31 0.42
CA GLU A 294 35.60 21.98 1.55
C GLU A 294 34.48 22.93 1.08
N LYS A 295 34.70 23.72 0.00
CA LYS A 295 33.68 24.57 -0.60
C LYS A 295 32.47 23.74 -1.10
N GLN A 296 32.72 22.60 -1.74
CA GLN A 296 31.68 21.66 -2.16
C GLN A 296 30.89 21.09 -0.94
N LYS A 297 31.58 20.72 0.14
CA LYS A 297 30.96 20.22 1.38
C LYS A 297 30.07 21.28 2.04
N LYS A 298 30.54 22.55 2.11
CA LYS A 298 29.75 23.69 2.62
C LYS A 298 28.51 23.97 1.75
N GLY A 299 28.66 23.91 0.42
CA GLY A 299 27.56 24.08 -0.52
C GLY A 299 26.48 23.00 -0.35
N LYS A 300 26.89 21.74 -0.17
CA LYS A 300 25.96 20.62 0.09
C LYS A 300 25.17 20.80 1.39
N LYS A 301 25.82 21.19 2.49
CA LYS A 301 25.12 21.47 3.75
C LYS A 301 24.07 22.58 3.61
N LYS A 302 24.37 23.64 2.82
CA LYS A 302 23.39 24.71 2.56
C LYS A 302 22.20 24.19 1.72
N MET A 303 22.46 23.34 0.74
CA MET A 303 21.37 22.71 -0.07
C MET A 303 20.53 21.75 0.76
N GLU A 304 21.15 20.94 1.63
CA GLU A 304 20.46 20.05 2.57
C GLU A 304 19.50 20.82 3.47
N ALA A 305 19.95 21.98 4.01
CA ALA A 305 19.12 22.84 4.85
C ALA A 305 17.96 23.50 4.09
N ARG A 306 18.13 23.76 2.77
CA ARG A 306 17.09 24.36 1.92
C ARG A 306 16.18 23.32 1.23
N GLY A 307 16.64 22.09 1.09
CA GLY A 307 15.98 21.01 0.35
C GLY A 307 15.21 20.04 1.23
N LYS A 308 15.11 20.28 2.55
CA LYS A 308 14.27 19.47 3.43
C LYS A 308 12.82 19.48 2.91
N GLY A 309 12.22 18.30 2.81
CA GLY A 309 10.84 18.12 2.43
C GLY A 309 10.48 18.32 0.95
N ARG A 310 11.45 18.54 0.09
CA ARG A 310 11.22 18.82 -1.34
C ARG A 310 11.80 17.75 -2.25
N VAL A 311 11.65 16.49 -1.89
CA VAL A 311 12.02 15.36 -2.75
C VAL A 311 10.78 14.87 -3.49
N GLU A 312 10.72 15.11 -4.78
CA GLU A 312 9.69 14.54 -5.64
C GLU A 312 9.83 13.03 -5.72
N ILE A 313 8.74 12.32 -5.47
CA ILE A 313 8.68 10.87 -5.55
C ILE A 313 8.02 10.50 -6.88
N PRO A 314 8.76 9.87 -7.81
CA PRO A 314 8.18 9.45 -9.08
C PRO A 314 7.04 8.46 -8.90
N SER A 315 6.01 8.54 -9.75
CA SER A 315 4.86 7.62 -9.73
C SER A 315 5.26 6.16 -9.83
N ASP A 316 6.31 5.85 -10.61
CA ASP A 316 6.87 4.50 -10.75
C ASP A 316 7.35 3.90 -9.42
N THR A 317 7.73 4.76 -8.45
CA THR A 317 8.11 4.32 -7.11
C THR A 317 6.93 3.72 -6.37
N PHE A 318 5.75 4.34 -6.46
CA PHE A 318 4.52 3.81 -5.85
C PHE A 318 4.15 2.46 -6.45
N VAL A 319 4.20 2.33 -7.79
CA VAL A 319 3.92 1.07 -8.49
C VAL A 319 4.88 -0.06 -8.03
N LYS A 320 6.17 0.25 -7.85
CA LYS A 320 7.15 -0.74 -7.38
C LYS A 320 6.94 -1.15 -5.92
N LEU A 321 6.42 -0.23 -5.09
CA LEU A 321 6.07 -0.53 -3.70
C LEU A 321 4.81 -1.41 -3.60
N LEU A 322 3.88 -1.30 -4.57
CA LEU A 322 2.69 -2.14 -4.66
C LEU A 322 2.97 -3.59 -5.06
N LYS A 323 4.02 -3.81 -5.87
CA LYS A 323 4.39 -5.14 -6.41
C LYS A 323 5.31 -5.96 -5.51
N ARG A 324 5.65 -5.46 -4.33
CA ARG A 324 6.45 -6.13 -3.29
C ARG A 324 5.63 -6.23 -2.00
#